data_b5a32bbe65a29202da8cf4398c2a59f9
#
_entry.id   b5a32bbe65a29202da8cf4398c2a59f9
#
_cell.length_a   1.000
_cell.length_b   1.000
_cell.length_c   1.000
_cell.angle_alpha   90.00
_cell.angle_beta   90.00
_cell.angle_gamma   90.00
#
_symmetry.space_group_name_H-M   'P 1'
#
loop_
_entity.id
_entity.type
_entity.pdbx_description
1 polymer ?
#
loop_
_entity_poly.entity_id
_entity_poly.type
_entity_poly.pdbx_seq_one_letter_code
_entity_poly.pdbx_strand_id
1 'polypeptide(L)'
;IKEELRKKGKYKKTIEKAHSQLEIREYYQTKEIGWLPQKKDWKGLKSIGMEEKTIRKDGQEKKEFRYYISSLNEDIELFSRAVRGHWSVESMHWQLDVTFKEDANTTLDKQAAENLNIIRKWCLSILKMVEIFRPNLSMKKKRFVISMNPAEFLEQVLNF
;
A
#
# COMPACT_ATOMS: atom_id res chain seq x y z
N ILE A 1 -0.46 -17.76 -19.19
CA ILE A 1 -0.48 -17.40 -17.75
C ILE A 1 -1.87 -16.91 -17.32
N LYS A 2 -2.39 -15.85 -17.94
CA LYS A 2 -3.69 -15.26 -17.56
C LYS A 2 -4.84 -16.29 -17.59
N GLU A 3 -4.97 -17.04 -18.67
CA GLU A 3 -6.04 -18.04 -18.81
C GLU A 3 -5.90 -19.21 -17.84
N GLU A 4 -4.68 -19.68 -17.61
CA GLU A 4 -4.42 -20.74 -16.62
C GLU A 4 -4.74 -20.30 -15.20
N LEU A 5 -4.38 -19.06 -14.83
CA LEU A 5 -4.74 -18.49 -13.55
C LEU A 5 -6.25 -18.34 -13.37
N ARG A 6 -6.97 -17.96 -14.41
CA ARG A 6 -8.45 -17.86 -14.37
C ARG A 6 -9.14 -19.22 -14.28
N LYS A 7 -8.56 -20.26 -14.90
CA LYS A 7 -9.13 -21.62 -14.90
C LYS A 7 -8.86 -22.37 -13.60
N LYS A 8 -7.62 -22.25 -13.08
CA LYS A 8 -7.11 -23.12 -11.99
C LYS A 8 -6.87 -22.38 -10.69
N GLY A 9 -6.85 -21.06 -10.73
CA GLY A 9 -6.52 -20.23 -9.58
C GLY A 9 -7.69 -20.08 -8.61
N LYS A 10 -7.35 -19.97 -7.32
CA LYS A 10 -8.27 -19.40 -6.34
C LYS A 10 -8.57 -17.95 -6.69
N TYR A 11 -9.78 -17.52 -6.42
CA TYR A 11 -10.31 -16.22 -6.84
C TYR A 11 -10.82 -15.41 -5.67
N LYS A 12 -10.55 -14.10 -5.69
CA LYS A 12 -11.15 -13.12 -4.79
C LYS A 12 -11.40 -11.82 -5.54
N LYS A 13 -12.52 -11.17 -5.22
CA LYS A 13 -12.90 -9.87 -5.77
C LYS A 13 -13.12 -8.86 -4.67
N THR A 14 -12.64 -7.64 -4.88
CA THR A 14 -12.96 -6.48 -4.04
C THR A 14 -13.47 -5.35 -4.91
N ILE A 15 -14.39 -4.55 -4.35
CA ILE A 15 -14.98 -3.40 -5.03
C ILE A 15 -14.88 -2.22 -4.07
N GLU A 16 -14.24 -1.15 -4.52
CA GLU A 16 -14.07 0.09 -3.76
C GLU A 16 -14.59 1.27 -4.57
N LYS A 17 -15.27 2.18 -3.89
CA LYS A 17 -15.75 3.43 -4.50
C LYS A 17 -15.02 4.59 -3.82
N ALA A 18 -14.18 5.29 -4.56
CA ALA A 18 -13.42 6.42 -4.05
C ALA A 18 -13.26 7.50 -5.13
N HIS A 19 -13.31 8.76 -4.74
CA HIS A 19 -13.06 9.91 -5.64
C HIS A 19 -13.88 9.87 -6.95
N SER A 20 -15.18 9.55 -6.85
CA SER A 20 -16.11 9.46 -8.00
C SER A 20 -15.74 8.40 -9.04
N GLN A 21 -14.90 7.41 -8.67
CA GLN A 21 -14.56 6.27 -9.51
C GLN A 21 -14.89 4.96 -8.81
N LEU A 22 -15.21 3.93 -9.60
CA LEU A 22 -15.38 2.57 -9.15
C LEU A 22 -14.13 1.78 -9.47
N GLU A 23 -13.50 1.23 -8.44
CA GLU A 23 -12.34 0.39 -8.58
C GLU A 23 -12.70 -1.06 -8.24
N ILE A 24 -12.54 -1.95 -9.20
CA ILE A 24 -12.75 -3.39 -9.06
C ILE A 24 -11.40 -4.06 -9.15
N ARG A 25 -11.05 -4.88 -8.16
CA ARG A 25 -9.84 -5.70 -8.17
C ARG A 25 -10.21 -7.16 -8.08
N GLU A 26 -9.67 -7.94 -8.98
CA GLU A 26 -9.85 -9.38 -9.05
C GLU A 26 -8.49 -10.03 -8.91
N TYR A 27 -8.38 -10.92 -7.92
CA TYR A 27 -7.15 -11.62 -7.56
C TYR A 27 -7.29 -13.08 -7.94
N TYR A 28 -6.24 -13.62 -8.51
CA TYR A 28 -6.12 -15.02 -8.89
C TYR A 28 -4.79 -15.56 -8.37
N GLN A 29 -4.78 -16.73 -7.77
CA GLN A 29 -3.56 -17.38 -7.30
C GLN A 29 -3.64 -18.88 -7.52
N THR A 30 -2.55 -19.52 -7.98
CA THR A 30 -2.46 -20.97 -8.11
C THR A 30 -1.11 -21.51 -7.69
N LYS A 31 -1.11 -22.68 -7.06
CA LYS A 31 0.08 -23.50 -6.79
C LYS A 31 0.41 -24.46 -7.91
N GLU A 32 -0.49 -24.63 -8.87
CA GLU A 32 -0.29 -25.51 -10.04
C GLU A 32 0.62 -24.83 -11.06
N ILE A 33 1.92 -24.83 -10.76
CA ILE A 33 2.98 -24.16 -11.55
C ILE A 33 3.86 -25.11 -12.33
N GLY A 34 3.47 -26.40 -12.45
CA GLY A 34 4.22 -27.42 -13.19
C GLY A 34 4.40 -27.12 -14.68
N TRP A 35 3.47 -26.37 -15.25
CA TRP A 35 3.48 -25.95 -16.65
C TRP A 35 4.38 -24.73 -16.93
N LEU A 36 4.91 -24.06 -15.89
CA LEU A 36 5.74 -22.86 -16.01
C LEU A 36 7.20 -23.27 -16.30
N PRO A 37 7.77 -23.00 -17.50
CA PRO A 37 9.14 -23.39 -17.83
C PRO A 37 10.18 -22.77 -16.90
N GLN A 38 9.94 -21.50 -16.47
CA GLN A 38 10.83 -20.73 -15.63
C GLN A 38 10.79 -21.15 -14.16
N LYS A 39 10.00 -22.15 -13.78
CA LYS A 39 9.94 -22.63 -12.37
C LYS A 39 11.32 -22.98 -11.81
N LYS A 40 12.22 -23.49 -12.65
CA LYS A 40 13.57 -23.90 -12.26
C LYS A 40 14.47 -22.72 -11.89
N ASP A 41 14.20 -21.55 -12.47
CA ASP A 41 15.02 -20.34 -12.30
C ASP A 41 14.72 -19.62 -10.97
N TRP A 42 13.59 -19.95 -10.33
CA TRP A 42 13.12 -19.30 -9.12
C TRP A 42 13.15 -20.26 -7.93
N LYS A 43 14.25 -20.24 -7.18
CA LYS A 43 14.39 -21.04 -5.95
C LYS A 43 13.29 -20.67 -4.95
N GLY A 44 12.53 -21.68 -4.53
CA GLY A 44 11.47 -21.49 -3.53
C GLY A 44 10.12 -20.99 -4.09
N LEU A 45 9.95 -20.93 -5.42
CA LEU A 45 8.65 -20.60 -6.03
C LEU A 45 7.60 -21.65 -5.69
N LYS A 46 6.53 -21.26 -5.00
CA LYS A 46 5.43 -22.14 -4.59
C LYS A 46 4.11 -21.81 -5.26
N SER A 47 3.87 -20.54 -5.58
CA SER A 47 2.65 -20.13 -6.25
C SER A 47 2.90 -18.92 -7.16
N ILE A 48 1.99 -18.71 -8.10
CA ILE A 48 1.92 -17.51 -8.93
C ILE A 48 0.54 -16.86 -8.75
N GLY A 49 0.50 -15.54 -8.92
CA GLY A 49 -0.74 -14.80 -8.81
C GLY A 49 -0.88 -13.71 -9.86
N MET A 50 -2.09 -13.21 -10.00
CA MET A 50 -2.44 -12.08 -10.86
C MET A 50 -3.43 -11.18 -10.16
N GLU A 51 -3.24 -9.88 -10.28
CA GLU A 51 -4.24 -8.85 -10.01
C GLU A 51 -4.75 -8.30 -11.33
N GLU A 52 -6.06 -8.29 -11.51
CA GLU A 52 -6.75 -7.54 -12.55
C GLU A 52 -7.45 -6.36 -11.89
N LYS A 53 -7.01 -5.15 -12.21
CA LYS A 53 -7.59 -3.91 -11.70
C LYS A 53 -8.40 -3.26 -12.80
N THR A 54 -9.69 -3.04 -12.56
CA THR A 54 -10.60 -2.31 -13.43
C THR A 54 -11.01 -1.00 -12.77
N ILE A 55 -10.75 0.11 -13.43
CA ILE A 55 -11.18 1.45 -13.01
C ILE A 55 -12.25 1.93 -13.94
N ARG A 56 -13.41 2.29 -13.39
CA ARG A 56 -14.52 2.92 -14.12
C ARG A 56 -14.69 4.35 -13.63
N LYS A 57 -14.53 5.29 -14.54
CA LYS A 57 -14.68 6.72 -14.28
C LYS A 57 -15.25 7.40 -15.51
N ASP A 58 -16.26 8.27 -15.33
CA ASP A 58 -16.86 9.10 -16.39
C ASP A 58 -17.24 8.29 -17.65
N GLY A 59 -17.80 7.08 -17.45
CA GLY A 59 -18.19 6.18 -18.54
C GLY A 59 -17.04 5.43 -19.22
N GLN A 60 -15.81 5.67 -18.83
CA GLN A 60 -14.63 4.98 -19.34
C GLN A 60 -14.22 3.83 -18.42
N GLU A 61 -13.70 2.77 -19.03
CA GLU A 61 -13.16 1.61 -18.32
C GLU A 61 -11.70 1.40 -18.70
N LYS A 62 -10.82 1.37 -17.69
CA LYS A 62 -9.40 1.05 -17.84
C LYS A 62 -9.09 -0.23 -17.09
N LYS A 63 -8.38 -1.18 -17.75
CA LYS A 63 -7.93 -2.43 -17.13
C LYS A 63 -6.43 -2.50 -17.08
N GLU A 64 -5.91 -2.94 -15.94
CA GLU A 64 -4.50 -3.17 -15.68
C GLU A 64 -4.31 -4.59 -15.15
N PHE A 65 -3.23 -5.25 -15.57
CA PHE A 65 -2.87 -6.60 -15.12
C PHE A 65 -1.49 -6.57 -14.51
N ARG A 66 -1.35 -7.21 -13.34
CA ARG A 66 -0.08 -7.39 -12.66
C ARG A 66 0.09 -8.85 -12.29
N TYR A 67 1.29 -9.37 -12.50
CA TYR A 67 1.63 -10.76 -12.23
C TYR A 67 2.65 -10.83 -11.11
N TYR A 68 2.50 -11.84 -10.26
CA TYR A 68 3.31 -12.03 -9.07
C TYR A 68 3.82 -13.45 -8.98
N ILE A 69 5.05 -13.60 -8.53
CA ILE A 69 5.63 -14.86 -8.08
C ILE A 69 5.66 -14.87 -6.56
N SER A 70 5.48 -16.02 -5.94
CA SER A 70 5.41 -16.11 -4.48
C SER A 70 6.05 -17.39 -3.94
N SER A 71 6.79 -17.23 -2.85
CA SER A 71 7.30 -18.34 -2.02
C SER A 71 6.27 -18.81 -0.98
N LEU A 72 5.12 -18.15 -0.88
CA LEU A 72 4.02 -18.55 -0.02
C LEU A 72 3.19 -19.66 -0.68
N ASN A 73 2.59 -20.49 0.15
CA ASN A 73 1.58 -21.44 -0.31
C ASN A 73 0.36 -20.68 -0.86
N GLU A 74 -0.48 -21.40 -1.60
CA GLU A 74 -1.70 -20.85 -2.15
C GLU A 74 -2.68 -20.44 -1.03
N ASP A 75 -2.82 -19.14 -0.82
CA ASP A 75 -3.76 -18.50 0.09
C ASP A 75 -4.20 -17.18 -0.52
N ILE A 76 -5.39 -17.15 -1.11
CA ILE A 76 -5.90 -15.98 -1.84
C ILE A 76 -6.18 -14.79 -0.91
N GLU A 77 -6.51 -15.05 0.36
CA GLU A 77 -6.73 -14.00 1.36
C GLU A 77 -5.42 -13.30 1.71
N LEU A 78 -4.39 -14.09 2.00
CA LEU A 78 -3.05 -13.57 2.29
C LEU A 78 -2.46 -12.89 1.06
N PHE A 79 -2.60 -13.48 -0.14
CA PHE A 79 -2.13 -12.92 -1.40
C PHE A 79 -2.76 -11.55 -1.67
N SER A 80 -4.08 -11.44 -1.59
CA SER A 80 -4.79 -10.17 -1.83
C SER A 80 -4.38 -9.09 -0.83
N ARG A 81 -4.20 -9.43 0.45
CA ARG A 81 -3.71 -8.51 1.49
C ARG A 81 -2.27 -8.07 1.22
N ALA A 82 -1.39 -9.00 0.84
CA ALA A 82 0.00 -8.70 0.53
C ALA A 82 0.13 -7.76 -0.67
N VAL A 83 -0.61 -8.00 -1.76
CA VAL A 83 -0.66 -7.13 -2.93
C VAL A 83 -1.15 -5.73 -2.57
N ARG A 84 -2.22 -5.62 -1.77
CA ARG A 84 -2.72 -4.32 -1.29
C ARG A 84 -1.73 -3.63 -0.34
N GLY A 85 -1.15 -4.39 0.57
CA GLY A 85 -0.20 -3.87 1.56
C GLY A 85 1.08 -3.33 0.94
N HIS A 86 1.55 -3.92 -0.16
CA HIS A 86 2.73 -3.44 -0.89
C HIS A 86 2.57 -1.97 -1.34
N TRP A 87 1.40 -1.60 -1.84
CA TRP A 87 1.13 -0.22 -2.27
C TRP A 87 1.02 0.77 -1.12
N SER A 88 0.83 0.31 0.12
CA SER A 88 0.83 1.19 1.29
C SER A 88 2.21 1.79 1.56
N VAL A 89 3.27 1.09 1.17
CA VAL A 89 4.66 1.58 1.29
C VAL A 89 4.89 2.76 0.35
N GLU A 90 4.46 2.67 -0.90
CA GLU A 90 4.55 3.79 -1.85
C GLU A 90 3.74 5.00 -1.39
N SER A 91 2.52 4.77 -0.88
CA SER A 91 1.71 5.82 -0.28
C SER A 91 2.40 6.47 0.93
N MET A 92 3.11 5.68 1.73
CA MET A 92 3.90 6.19 2.86
C MET A 92 5.06 7.07 2.37
N HIS A 93 5.84 6.62 1.40
CA HIS A 93 6.93 7.40 0.82
C HIS A 93 6.41 8.72 0.22
N TRP A 94 5.36 8.67 -0.58
CA TRP A 94 4.72 9.87 -1.10
C TRP A 94 4.33 10.87 0.00
N GLN A 95 3.79 10.38 1.13
CA GLN A 95 3.44 11.25 2.25
C GLN A 95 4.67 11.84 2.96
N LEU A 96 5.75 11.09 3.05
CA LEU A 96 7.03 11.59 3.60
C LEU A 96 7.61 12.69 2.71
N ASP A 97 7.59 12.52 1.39
CA ASP A 97 8.12 13.50 0.44
C ASP A 97 7.26 14.76 0.37
N VAL A 98 5.95 14.61 0.17
CA VAL A 98 5.04 15.75 -0.02
C VAL A 98 4.73 16.47 1.29
N THR A 99 4.52 15.71 2.38
CA THR A 99 4.10 16.30 3.66
C THR A 99 5.27 16.67 4.55
N PHE A 100 6.31 15.85 4.60
CA PHE A 100 7.48 16.04 5.47
C PHE A 100 8.71 16.55 4.73
N LYS A 101 8.64 16.69 3.40
CA LYS A 101 9.72 17.16 2.52
C LYS A 101 11.00 16.37 2.73
N GLU A 102 10.89 15.03 2.77
CA GLU A 102 12.03 14.14 3.02
C GLU A 102 13.11 14.30 1.97
N ASP A 103 12.75 14.32 0.69
CA ASP A 103 13.67 14.49 -0.44
C ASP A 103 14.36 15.88 -0.48
N ALA A 104 13.74 16.87 0.16
CA ALA A 104 14.34 18.22 0.28
C ALA A 104 15.33 18.34 1.45
N ASN A 105 15.67 17.21 2.11
CA ASN A 105 16.62 17.22 3.22
C ASN A 105 18.07 17.40 2.73
N THR A 106 18.71 18.46 3.18
CA THR A 106 20.10 18.81 2.83
C THR A 106 21.10 18.50 3.94
N THR A 107 20.72 17.69 4.93
CA THR A 107 21.58 17.31 6.06
C THR A 107 22.77 16.49 5.55
N LEU A 108 23.99 16.99 5.75
CA LEU A 108 25.22 16.34 5.31
C LEU A 108 25.67 15.20 6.23
N ASP A 109 25.34 15.27 7.52
CA ASP A 109 25.63 14.22 8.47
C ASP A 109 24.67 13.04 8.27
N LYS A 110 25.22 11.89 7.92
CA LYS A 110 24.44 10.66 7.63
C LYS A 110 23.63 10.19 8.83
N GLN A 111 24.22 10.21 10.03
CA GLN A 111 23.52 9.75 11.24
C GLN A 111 22.36 10.69 11.59
N ALA A 112 22.58 12.00 11.47
CA ALA A 112 21.50 12.98 11.66
C ALA A 112 20.37 12.81 10.62
N ALA A 113 20.71 12.54 9.36
CA ALA A 113 19.75 12.30 8.29
C ALA A 113 18.90 11.02 8.57
N GLU A 114 19.54 9.93 8.99
CA GLU A 114 18.87 8.68 9.37
C GLU A 114 17.93 8.88 10.58
N ASN A 115 18.41 9.55 11.63
CA ASN A 115 17.60 9.84 12.80
C ASN A 115 16.37 10.71 12.45
N LEU A 116 16.56 11.72 11.60
CA LEU A 116 15.48 12.58 11.13
C LEU A 116 14.45 11.79 10.30
N ASN A 117 14.89 10.82 9.51
CA ASN A 117 14.00 9.93 8.75
C ASN A 117 13.14 9.06 9.70
N ILE A 118 13.76 8.49 10.74
CA ILE A 118 13.04 7.71 11.76
C ILE A 118 11.99 8.58 12.44
N ILE A 119 12.34 9.79 12.86
CA ILE A 119 11.40 10.73 13.51
C ILE A 119 10.24 11.07 12.57
N ARG A 120 10.49 11.35 11.29
CA ARG A 120 9.44 11.61 10.30
C ARG A 120 8.47 10.43 10.15
N LYS A 121 8.98 9.20 10.12
CA LYS A 121 8.16 7.98 10.04
C LYS A 121 7.30 7.80 11.30
N TRP A 122 7.85 8.06 12.48
CA TRP A 122 7.08 8.05 13.72
C TRP A 122 5.98 9.11 13.71
N CYS A 123 6.30 10.35 13.36
CA CYS A 123 5.31 11.42 13.25
C CYS A 123 4.20 11.06 12.27
N LEU A 124 4.54 10.47 11.12
CA LEU A 124 3.54 10.03 10.14
C LEU A 124 2.65 8.92 10.71
N SER A 125 3.23 7.95 11.44
CA SER A 125 2.48 6.86 12.07
C SER A 125 1.53 7.39 13.13
N ILE A 126 1.99 8.27 14.00
CA ILE A 126 1.17 8.93 15.03
C ILE A 126 0.02 9.71 14.38
N LEU A 127 0.30 10.52 13.36
CA LEU A 127 -0.73 11.28 12.64
C LEU A 127 -1.78 10.41 11.93
N LYS A 128 -1.41 9.17 11.55
CA LYS A 128 -2.36 8.20 11.01
C LYS A 128 -3.26 7.60 12.09
N MET A 129 -2.71 7.33 13.27
CA MET A 129 -3.46 6.74 14.40
C MET A 129 -4.37 7.74 15.09
N VAL A 130 -3.95 9.00 15.13
CA VAL A 130 -4.69 10.05 15.83
C VAL A 130 -5.86 10.56 15.00
N GLU A 131 -7.08 10.25 15.42
CA GLU A 131 -8.35 10.77 14.85
C GLU A 131 -8.83 12.04 15.58
N ILE A 132 -7.89 12.92 15.98
CA ILE A 132 -8.15 14.01 16.94
C ILE A 132 -9.25 14.98 16.49
N PHE A 133 -9.47 15.18 15.20
CA PHE A 133 -10.35 16.27 14.78
C PHE A 133 -11.49 15.88 13.87
N ARG A 134 -11.21 15.08 12.92
CA ARG A 134 -12.16 14.53 11.93
C ARG A 134 -11.43 13.47 11.14
N PRO A 135 -12.01 12.30 10.91
CA PRO A 135 -11.38 11.19 10.18
C PRO A 135 -10.94 11.55 8.75
N ASN A 136 -11.44 12.68 8.21
CA ASN A 136 -11.20 13.09 6.81
C ASN A 136 -10.19 14.23 6.64
N LEU A 137 -9.46 14.63 7.69
CA LEU A 137 -8.41 15.64 7.54
C LEU A 137 -7.19 15.05 6.83
N SER A 138 -6.68 15.77 5.81
CA SER A 138 -5.40 15.39 5.18
C SER A 138 -4.25 15.51 6.17
N MET A 139 -3.18 14.70 5.97
CA MET A 139 -1.98 14.74 6.82
C MET A 139 -1.39 16.15 6.96
N LYS A 140 -1.37 16.92 5.88
CA LYS A 140 -0.92 18.32 5.89
C LYS A 140 -1.78 19.19 6.81
N LYS A 141 -3.09 19.03 6.78
CA LYS A 141 -4.02 19.76 7.66
C LYS A 141 -3.88 19.31 9.11
N LYS A 142 -3.76 18.03 9.41
CA LYS A 142 -3.49 17.51 10.76
C LYS A 142 -2.23 18.13 11.35
N ARG A 143 -1.11 18.10 10.61
CA ARG A 143 0.14 18.76 11.05
C ARG A 143 -0.06 20.24 11.36
N PHE A 144 -0.72 20.96 10.48
CA PHE A 144 -0.95 22.42 10.65
C PHE A 144 -1.73 22.69 11.94
N VAL A 145 -2.85 22.00 12.16
CA VAL A 145 -3.69 22.19 13.36
C VAL A 145 -2.91 21.88 14.64
N ILE A 146 -2.17 20.76 14.69
CA ILE A 146 -1.34 20.39 15.83
C ILE A 146 -0.25 21.46 16.10
N SER A 147 0.34 22.03 15.05
CA SER A 147 1.37 23.08 15.20
C SER A 147 0.82 24.40 15.72
N MET A 148 -0.47 24.67 15.50
CA MET A 148 -1.13 25.87 16.02
C MET A 148 -1.42 25.80 17.52
N ASN A 149 -1.68 24.62 18.06
CA ASN A 149 -1.96 24.43 19.49
C ASN A 149 -1.32 23.11 20.01
N PRO A 150 0.03 23.06 20.11
CA PRO A 150 0.72 21.83 20.48
C PRO A 150 0.39 21.36 21.91
N ALA A 151 0.10 22.24 22.84
CA ALA A 151 -0.20 21.87 24.23
C ALA A 151 -1.52 21.07 24.35
N GLU A 152 -2.55 21.46 23.62
CA GLU A 152 -3.85 20.76 23.60
C GLU A 152 -3.75 19.36 23.01
N PHE A 153 -2.89 19.20 22.01
CA PHE A 153 -2.80 17.94 21.25
C PHE A 153 -1.74 16.99 21.73
N LEU A 154 -0.74 17.48 22.46
CA LEU A 154 0.35 16.67 22.97
C LEU A 154 -0.16 15.59 23.94
N GLU A 155 -1.09 15.94 24.83
CA GLU A 155 -1.70 14.96 25.75
C GLU A 155 -2.48 13.89 25.02
N GLN A 156 -3.24 14.27 23.98
CA GLN A 156 -4.00 13.32 23.18
C GLN A 156 -3.10 12.41 22.30
N VAL A 157 -1.94 12.92 21.89
CA VAL A 157 -0.95 12.18 21.11
C VAL A 157 -0.11 11.24 21.99
N LEU A 158 0.12 11.57 23.26
CA LEU A 158 0.96 10.80 24.18
C LEU A 158 0.18 9.80 25.05
N ASN A 159 -1.16 9.95 25.16
CA ASN A 159 -2.02 9.05 25.92
C ASN A 159 -2.54 7.86 25.08
N PHE A 160 -1.62 7.18 24.37
CA PHE A 160 -1.90 5.92 23.69
C PHE A 160 -1.63 4.73 24.60
#